data_fc52601f0210179c9ca7dd56f89f4ba0
#
_entry.id   fc52601f0210179c9ca7dd56f89f4ba0
#
_cell.length_a   1.000
_cell.length_b   1.000
_cell.length_c   1.000
_cell.angle_alpha   90.00
_cell.angle_beta   90.00
_cell.angle_gamma   90.00
#
_symmetry.space_group_name_H-M   'P 1'
#
loop_
_entity.id
_entity.type
_entity.pdbx_description
1 polymer ?
#
loop_
_entity_poly.entity_id
_entity_poly.type
_entity_poly.pdbx_seq_one_letter_code
_entity_poly.pdbx_strand_id
1 'polypeptide(L)'
;KTINSFFPLRVGKIQEELGLNISEHNASTDTHELLEVLTKQAKSDDYSNRAPQDPFTDSGIIGTQYNVLMDRLEQTEKQKNKWKNRVSQEIKLAMDVQKRLMPKRDMDHYPIFGLNIPAREISGDFYDFFLHDDEVYFTLSDVSGKGVNAGMVMAKAITLFKIFARQKFRPNEILFEMNNDLNETNPKGTFITSIVGRYNLKSDLVEIANAGHQPALLRNDKEF
;
A
#
# COMPACT_ATOMS: atom_id res chain seq x y z
N LYS A 1 -42.20 12.50 54.79
CA LYS A 1 -41.55 13.35 53.72
C LYS A 1 -40.46 14.26 54.30
N THR A 2 -40.54 14.71 55.56
CA THR A 2 -39.63 15.69 56.21
C THR A 2 -38.28 15.07 56.64
N ILE A 3 -38.22 13.78 56.98
CA ILE A 3 -36.95 13.16 57.43
C ILE A 3 -35.99 12.91 56.25
N ASN A 4 -36.54 12.53 55.09
CA ASN A 4 -35.71 12.26 53.89
C ASN A 4 -35.10 13.51 53.25
N SER A 5 -35.54 14.71 53.65
CA SER A 5 -34.96 15.99 53.18
C SER A 5 -33.73 16.44 53.96
N PHE A 6 -33.62 16.01 55.24
CA PHE A 6 -32.50 16.32 56.08
C PHE A 6 -31.49 15.18 56.22
N PHE A 7 -31.97 13.93 56.08
CA PHE A 7 -31.15 12.73 56.12
C PHE A 7 -31.65 11.82 55.00
N PRO A 8 -31.02 11.82 53.84
CA PRO A 8 -31.41 10.90 52.77
C PRO A 8 -31.19 9.46 53.23
N LEU A 9 -32.28 8.71 53.33
CA LEU A 9 -32.29 7.31 53.78
C LEU A 9 -31.77 6.35 52.69
N ARG A 10 -31.51 6.89 51.49
CA ARG A 10 -30.98 6.13 50.35
C ARG A 10 -29.82 6.88 49.73
N VAL A 11 -28.74 6.18 49.48
CA VAL A 11 -27.55 6.70 48.76
C VAL A 11 -27.92 7.08 47.34
N GLY A 12 -27.14 7.94 46.73
CA GLY A 12 -27.33 8.33 45.33
C GLY A 12 -27.13 7.14 44.38
N LYS A 13 -27.78 7.18 43.22
CA LYS A 13 -27.77 6.08 42.24
C LYS A 13 -26.35 5.63 41.84
N ILE A 14 -25.41 6.58 41.71
CA ILE A 14 -24.01 6.30 41.42
C ILE A 14 -23.33 5.56 42.58
N GLN A 15 -23.64 5.92 43.83
CA GLN A 15 -23.10 5.26 45.04
C GLN A 15 -23.66 3.86 45.21
N GLU A 16 -24.92 3.66 44.80
CA GLU A 16 -25.60 2.35 44.81
C GLU A 16 -24.97 1.40 43.77
N GLU A 17 -24.62 1.92 42.60
CA GLU A 17 -23.90 1.19 41.52
C GLU A 17 -22.45 0.85 41.88
N LEU A 18 -21.75 1.72 42.57
CA LEU A 18 -20.39 1.52 43.04
C LEU A 18 -20.27 0.62 44.28
N GLY A 19 -21.34 0.48 45.02
CA GLY A 19 -21.39 -0.25 46.28
C GLY A 19 -20.95 0.58 47.52
N LEU A 20 -21.52 0.26 48.68
CA LEU A 20 -21.35 1.03 49.93
C LEU A 20 -19.89 1.03 50.42
N ASN A 21 -19.17 -0.06 50.26
CA ASN A 21 -17.77 -0.16 50.72
C ASN A 21 -16.87 0.86 50.02
N ILE A 22 -17.11 1.10 48.72
CA ILE A 22 -16.33 2.10 47.95
C ILE A 22 -16.80 3.50 48.26
N SER A 23 -18.11 3.72 48.34
CA SER A 23 -18.70 5.06 48.51
C SER A 23 -18.57 5.62 49.92
N GLU A 24 -18.54 4.77 50.94
CA GLU A 24 -18.47 5.21 52.35
C GLU A 24 -17.06 5.07 52.94
N HIS A 25 -16.26 4.07 52.51
CA HIS A 25 -14.96 3.77 53.07
C HIS A 25 -13.82 3.97 52.10
N ASN A 26 -14.10 4.39 50.88
CA ASN A 26 -13.12 4.51 49.78
C ASN A 26 -12.27 3.23 49.61
N ALA A 27 -12.88 2.07 49.96
CA ALA A 27 -12.25 0.78 49.88
C ALA A 27 -12.35 0.25 48.44
N SER A 28 -11.22 0.22 47.76
CA SER A 28 -11.12 -0.51 46.49
C SER A 28 -11.14 -2.01 46.78
N THR A 29 -12.03 -2.76 46.12
CA THR A 29 -12.00 -4.22 46.12
C THR A 29 -11.30 -4.71 44.87
N ASP A 30 -10.57 -5.84 44.96
CA ASP A 30 -9.91 -6.47 43.79
C ASP A 30 -10.85 -6.64 42.59
N THR A 31 -12.13 -6.92 42.88
CA THR A 31 -13.18 -7.03 41.82
C THR A 31 -13.45 -5.70 41.12
N HIS A 32 -13.43 -4.59 41.85
CA HIS A 32 -13.65 -3.26 41.30
C HIS A 32 -12.45 -2.84 40.42
N GLU A 33 -11.24 -3.06 40.89
CA GLU A 33 -10.02 -2.78 40.12
C GLU A 33 -9.94 -3.61 38.85
N LEU A 34 -10.30 -4.90 38.92
CA LEU A 34 -10.39 -5.77 37.75
C LEU A 34 -11.42 -5.22 36.75
N LEU A 35 -12.61 -4.83 37.19
CA LEU A 35 -13.66 -4.27 36.33
C LEU A 35 -13.22 -2.96 35.67
N GLU A 36 -12.53 -2.11 36.38
CA GLU A 36 -11.98 -0.87 35.83
C GLU A 36 -10.97 -1.15 34.71
N VAL A 37 -10.04 -2.08 34.93
CA VAL A 37 -9.05 -2.49 33.91
C VAL A 37 -9.76 -3.07 32.68
N LEU A 38 -10.73 -3.97 32.86
CA LEU A 38 -11.51 -4.54 31.76
C LEU A 38 -12.29 -3.48 30.98
N THR A 39 -12.90 -2.53 31.70
CA THR A 39 -13.66 -1.44 31.08
C THR A 39 -12.77 -0.50 30.29
N LYS A 40 -11.57 -0.21 30.79
CA LYS A 40 -10.57 0.59 30.09
C LYS A 40 -10.06 -0.13 28.85
N GLN A 41 -9.79 -1.42 28.97
CA GLN A 41 -9.31 -2.24 27.84
C GLN A 41 -10.37 -2.34 26.74
N ALA A 42 -11.67 -2.46 27.07
CA ALA A 42 -12.73 -2.52 26.09
C ALA A 42 -12.85 -1.25 25.20
N LYS A 43 -12.23 -0.14 25.61
CA LYS A 43 -12.23 1.15 24.92
C LYS A 43 -10.87 1.53 24.31
N SER A 44 -9.88 0.68 24.42
CA SER A 44 -8.49 0.98 24.03
C SER A 44 -7.82 -0.22 23.37
N ASP A 45 -7.02 0.05 22.35
CA ASP A 45 -6.12 -0.92 21.70
C ASP A 45 -4.74 -1.00 22.43
N ASP A 46 -4.67 -0.46 23.64
CA ASP A 46 -3.45 -0.51 24.48
C ASP A 46 -3.44 -1.79 25.32
N TYR A 47 -2.72 -2.79 24.88
CA TYR A 47 -2.59 -4.09 25.55
C TYR A 47 -1.59 -4.09 26.72
N SER A 48 -1.08 -2.93 27.16
CA SER A 48 -0.14 -2.82 28.29
C SER A 48 -0.81 -2.84 29.65
N ASN A 49 -2.14 -2.61 29.71
CA ASN A 49 -2.88 -2.62 30.97
C ASN A 49 -2.90 -4.02 31.60
N ARG A 50 -2.66 -4.07 32.89
CA ARG A 50 -2.66 -5.32 33.67
C ARG A 50 -3.66 -5.26 34.80
N ALA A 51 -4.33 -6.37 35.06
CA ALA A 51 -5.24 -6.55 36.18
C ALA A 51 -4.47 -6.95 37.44
N PRO A 52 -5.03 -6.66 38.63
CA PRO A 52 -4.48 -7.18 39.91
C PRO A 52 -4.37 -8.70 39.88
N GLN A 53 -3.33 -9.21 40.55
CA GLN A 53 -3.04 -10.65 40.64
C GLN A 53 -2.93 -11.04 42.13
N ASP A 54 -4.05 -11.54 42.69
CA ASP A 54 -4.05 -12.14 43.99
C ASP A 54 -4.43 -13.63 43.89
N PRO A 55 -3.52 -14.56 44.19
CA PRO A 55 -3.81 -15.99 44.04
C PRO A 55 -4.86 -16.51 45.02
N PHE A 56 -5.23 -15.73 46.02
CA PHE A 56 -6.18 -16.11 47.06
C PHE A 56 -7.60 -15.60 46.84
N THR A 57 -7.83 -14.81 45.77
CA THR A 57 -9.14 -14.28 45.39
C THR A 57 -9.53 -14.72 43.98
N ASP A 58 -10.84 -14.95 43.75
CA ASP A 58 -11.35 -15.31 42.41
C ASP A 58 -11.04 -14.21 41.38
N SER A 59 -11.17 -12.93 41.76
CA SER A 59 -10.82 -11.78 40.95
C SER A 59 -9.35 -11.76 40.55
N GLY A 60 -8.46 -12.10 41.45
CA GLY A 60 -7.02 -12.16 41.18
C GLY A 60 -6.64 -13.35 40.28
N ILE A 61 -7.31 -14.49 40.43
CA ILE A 61 -7.16 -15.63 39.48
C ILE A 61 -7.59 -15.24 38.08
N ILE A 62 -8.73 -14.56 37.93
CA ILE A 62 -9.21 -14.02 36.66
C ILE A 62 -8.22 -12.98 36.09
N GLY A 63 -7.73 -12.08 36.94
CA GLY A 63 -6.72 -11.08 36.58
C GLY A 63 -5.44 -11.70 36.05
N THR A 64 -5.01 -12.83 36.64
CA THR A 64 -3.85 -13.58 36.14
C THR A 64 -4.09 -14.12 34.73
N GLN A 65 -5.24 -14.74 34.45
CA GLN A 65 -5.57 -15.24 33.13
C GLN A 65 -5.74 -14.11 32.11
N TYR A 66 -6.34 -12.99 32.54
CA TYR A 66 -6.43 -11.78 31.73
C TYR A 66 -5.04 -11.27 31.34
N ASN A 67 -4.10 -11.19 32.27
CA ASN A 67 -2.74 -10.72 32.00
C ASN A 67 -1.99 -11.63 31.02
N VAL A 68 -2.16 -12.95 31.12
CA VAL A 68 -1.62 -13.91 30.15
C VAL A 68 -2.18 -13.64 28.75
N LEU A 69 -3.48 -13.34 28.65
CA LEU A 69 -4.11 -12.97 27.38
C LEU A 69 -3.54 -11.66 26.82
N MET A 70 -3.39 -10.64 27.68
CA MET A 70 -2.81 -9.34 27.29
C MET A 70 -1.38 -9.49 26.81
N ASP A 71 -0.55 -10.29 27.46
CA ASP A 71 0.82 -10.59 27.04
C ASP A 71 0.86 -11.19 25.62
N ARG A 72 -0.05 -12.14 25.34
CA ARG A 72 -0.14 -12.74 24.00
C ARG A 72 -0.59 -11.73 22.94
N LEU A 73 -1.59 -10.91 23.26
CA LEU A 73 -2.08 -9.86 22.35
C LEU A 73 -0.99 -8.82 22.08
N GLU A 74 -0.29 -8.35 23.10
CA GLU A 74 0.83 -7.42 22.98
C GLU A 74 1.96 -7.99 22.10
N GLN A 75 2.32 -9.26 22.30
CA GLN A 75 3.32 -9.94 21.48
C GLN A 75 2.85 -10.06 20.02
N THR A 76 1.59 -10.43 19.80
CA THR A 76 1.01 -10.56 18.47
C THR A 76 1.02 -9.21 17.74
N GLU A 77 0.64 -8.14 18.43
CA GLU A 77 0.63 -6.79 17.83
C GLU A 77 2.05 -6.30 17.51
N LYS A 78 3.01 -6.57 18.40
CA LYS A 78 4.44 -6.28 18.15
C LYS A 78 4.97 -7.04 16.92
N GLN A 79 4.61 -8.32 16.76
CA GLN A 79 5.00 -9.11 15.60
C GLN A 79 4.36 -8.59 14.31
N LYS A 80 3.06 -8.29 14.34
CA LYS A 80 2.31 -7.70 13.23
C LYS A 80 2.92 -6.37 12.77
N ASN A 81 3.27 -5.49 13.71
CA ASN A 81 3.90 -4.21 13.42
C ASN A 81 5.31 -4.38 12.81
N LYS A 82 6.12 -5.31 13.32
CA LYS A 82 7.42 -5.65 12.73
C LYS A 82 7.27 -6.16 11.30
N TRP A 83 6.31 -7.06 11.07
CA TRP A 83 6.04 -7.59 9.74
C TRP A 83 5.56 -6.51 8.78
N LYS A 84 4.61 -5.66 9.20
CA LYS A 84 4.11 -4.53 8.42
C LYS A 84 5.25 -3.58 8.00
N ASN A 85 6.13 -3.26 8.93
CA ASN A 85 7.28 -2.39 8.66
C ASN A 85 8.25 -3.03 7.65
N ARG A 86 8.54 -4.34 7.79
CA ARG A 86 9.38 -5.07 6.84
C ARG A 86 8.78 -5.04 5.43
N VAL A 87 7.51 -5.41 5.28
CA VAL A 87 6.82 -5.38 3.97
C VAL A 87 6.83 -3.98 3.37
N SER A 88 6.60 -2.94 4.17
CA SER A 88 6.66 -1.55 3.70
C SER A 88 8.05 -1.16 3.19
N GLN A 89 9.12 -1.64 3.84
CA GLN A 89 10.50 -1.41 3.38
C GLN A 89 10.79 -2.15 2.06
N GLU A 90 10.36 -3.40 1.93
CA GLU A 90 10.53 -4.18 0.70
C GLU A 90 9.80 -3.53 -0.49
N ILE A 91 8.58 -3.03 -0.28
CA ILE A 91 7.83 -2.28 -1.30
C ILE A 91 8.58 -1.00 -1.71
N LYS A 92 9.13 -0.25 -0.75
CA LYS A 92 9.92 0.95 -1.07
C LYS A 92 11.15 0.64 -1.93
N LEU A 93 11.85 -0.45 -1.63
CA LEU A 93 12.98 -0.89 -2.45
C LEU A 93 12.54 -1.26 -3.88
N ALA A 94 11.41 -1.96 -4.04
CA ALA A 94 10.86 -2.27 -5.36
C ALA A 94 10.47 -1.01 -6.15
N MET A 95 9.90 0.01 -5.48
CA MET A 95 9.63 1.32 -6.08
C MET A 95 10.91 2.02 -6.58
N ASP A 96 11.98 1.96 -5.80
CA ASP A 96 13.25 2.57 -6.18
C ASP A 96 13.87 1.87 -7.40
N VAL A 97 13.75 0.54 -7.47
CA VAL A 97 14.15 -0.21 -8.68
C VAL A 97 13.31 0.22 -9.88
N GLN A 98 11.99 0.29 -9.73
CA GLN A 98 11.09 0.70 -10.80
C GLN A 98 11.41 2.11 -11.33
N LYS A 99 11.65 3.08 -10.43
CA LYS A 99 12.03 4.44 -10.82
C LYS A 99 13.34 4.49 -11.62
N ARG A 100 14.27 3.58 -11.34
CA ARG A 100 15.56 3.49 -12.07
C ARG A 100 15.41 2.87 -13.46
N LEU A 101 14.37 2.09 -13.71
CA LEU A 101 14.07 1.52 -15.04
C LEU A 101 13.49 2.57 -15.99
N MET A 102 12.77 3.55 -15.47
CA MET A 102 12.18 4.64 -16.27
C MET A 102 13.22 5.68 -16.69
N PRO A 103 12.95 6.44 -17.76
CA PRO A 103 13.83 7.51 -18.19
C PRO A 103 14.08 8.54 -17.09
N LYS A 104 15.30 9.04 -16.98
CA LYS A 104 15.61 10.13 -16.07
C LYS A 104 14.96 11.42 -16.58
N ARG A 105 14.51 12.29 -15.67
CA ARG A 105 13.84 13.56 -15.99
C ARG A 105 14.71 14.60 -16.69
N ASP A 106 16.02 14.37 -16.83
CA ASP A 106 16.95 15.28 -17.50
C ASP A 106 16.83 15.11 -19.02
N MET A 107 15.74 15.66 -19.56
CA MET A 107 15.24 15.43 -20.91
C MET A 107 15.32 16.66 -21.81
N ASP A 108 16.01 17.72 -21.36
CA ASP A 108 16.09 19.01 -22.07
C ASP A 108 16.71 18.89 -23.48
N HIS A 109 17.27 17.73 -23.80
CA HIS A 109 17.94 17.47 -25.09
C HIS A 109 17.18 16.52 -26.02
N TYR A 110 16.00 16.00 -25.57
CA TYR A 110 15.19 15.10 -26.38
C TYR A 110 13.92 15.78 -26.88
N PRO A 111 13.49 15.54 -28.12
CA PRO A 111 12.23 16.07 -28.66
C PRO A 111 11.00 15.31 -28.12
N ILE A 112 11.09 14.77 -26.91
CA ILE A 112 10.04 13.97 -26.30
C ILE A 112 9.94 14.28 -24.80
N PHE A 113 8.73 14.35 -24.29
CA PHE A 113 8.44 14.53 -22.89
C PHE A 113 7.52 13.40 -22.40
N GLY A 114 7.82 12.84 -21.22
CA GLY A 114 6.99 11.82 -20.58
C GLY A 114 6.79 12.10 -19.09
N LEU A 115 5.59 11.81 -18.60
CA LEU A 115 5.24 11.94 -17.18
C LEU A 115 4.47 10.70 -16.75
N ASN A 116 4.92 10.08 -15.66
CA ASN A 116 4.18 9.01 -14.97
C ASN A 116 3.88 9.48 -13.54
N ILE A 117 2.60 9.43 -13.17
CA ILE A 117 2.11 9.73 -11.82
C ILE A 117 1.51 8.42 -11.27
N PRO A 118 2.27 7.66 -10.47
CA PRO A 118 1.81 6.39 -9.94
C PRO A 118 0.55 6.57 -9.07
N ALA A 119 -0.49 5.78 -9.30
CA ALA A 119 -1.70 5.76 -8.47
C ALA A 119 -1.48 4.97 -7.16
N ARG A 120 -0.46 4.12 -7.08
CA ARG A 120 -0.03 3.33 -5.93
C ARG A 120 1.48 3.31 -5.83
N GLU A 121 1.98 2.61 -4.80
CA GLU A 121 3.42 2.49 -4.55
C GLU A 121 4.17 1.91 -5.76
N ILE A 122 3.60 0.89 -6.43
CA ILE A 122 4.17 0.27 -7.63
C ILE A 122 3.14 0.39 -8.76
N SER A 123 3.56 0.97 -9.90
CA SER A 123 2.73 1.18 -11.09
C SER A 123 2.89 0.06 -12.11
N GLY A 124 1.79 -0.29 -12.80
CA GLY A 124 1.83 -1.06 -14.04
C GLY A 124 2.15 -0.17 -15.24
N ASP A 125 1.72 1.09 -15.19
CA ASP A 125 1.94 2.06 -16.25
C ASP A 125 3.39 2.45 -16.36
N PHE A 126 3.89 2.53 -17.59
CA PHE A 126 5.23 3.00 -17.85
C PHE A 126 5.34 3.66 -19.22
N TYR A 127 6.34 4.49 -19.35
CA TYR A 127 6.86 4.97 -20.62
C TYR A 127 8.36 4.83 -20.63
N ASP A 128 8.93 4.73 -21.81
CA ASP A 128 10.37 4.78 -22.00
C ASP A 128 10.71 5.38 -23.36
N PHE A 129 11.90 5.94 -23.46
CA PHE A 129 12.44 6.41 -24.73
C PHE A 129 13.96 6.52 -24.65
N PHE A 130 14.59 6.41 -25.78
CA PHE A 130 16.04 6.66 -25.92
C PHE A 130 16.37 7.00 -27.38
N LEU A 131 17.47 7.72 -27.53
CA LEU A 131 18.04 8.03 -28.81
C LEU A 131 19.00 6.91 -29.24
N HIS A 132 18.84 6.42 -30.46
CA HIS A 132 19.78 5.51 -31.09
C HIS A 132 20.06 6.00 -32.52
N ASP A 133 21.28 6.45 -32.76
CA ASP A 133 21.68 7.22 -33.96
C ASP A 133 20.79 8.48 -34.10
N ASP A 134 20.09 8.62 -35.22
CA ASP A 134 19.19 9.74 -35.52
C ASP A 134 17.70 9.39 -35.24
N GLU A 135 17.45 8.32 -34.52
CA GLU A 135 16.10 7.82 -34.26
C GLU A 135 15.78 7.80 -32.75
N VAL A 136 14.66 8.38 -32.37
CA VAL A 136 14.11 8.30 -31.00
C VAL A 136 13.09 7.17 -30.98
N TYR A 137 13.41 6.12 -30.25
CA TYR A 137 12.47 5.04 -29.92
C TYR A 137 11.70 5.41 -28.66
N PHE A 138 10.40 5.17 -28.65
CA PHE A 138 9.58 5.44 -27.49
C PHE A 138 8.47 4.39 -27.31
N THR A 139 8.04 4.22 -26.07
CA THR A 139 6.87 3.38 -25.73
C THR A 139 6.04 4.03 -24.63
N LEU A 140 4.74 3.81 -24.68
CA LEU A 140 3.78 4.07 -23.61
C LEU A 140 2.93 2.82 -23.44
N SER A 141 2.86 2.31 -22.22
CA SER A 141 2.26 1.00 -21.97
C SER A 141 1.56 0.97 -20.61
N ASP A 142 0.50 0.15 -20.52
CA ASP A 142 -0.25 -0.12 -19.30
C ASP A 142 -0.38 -1.63 -19.09
N VAL A 143 0.04 -2.09 -17.93
CA VAL A 143 -0.03 -3.49 -17.50
C VAL A 143 -1.31 -3.71 -16.70
N SER A 144 -2.12 -4.66 -17.10
CA SER A 144 -3.34 -5.05 -16.38
C SER A 144 -3.03 -5.47 -14.94
N GLY A 145 -3.84 -4.99 -13.99
CA GLY A 145 -3.65 -5.24 -12.57
C GLY A 145 -2.90 -4.12 -11.85
N LYS A 146 -2.35 -4.41 -10.67
CA LYS A 146 -1.69 -3.41 -9.83
C LYS A 146 -0.79 -4.05 -8.78
N GLY A 147 0.12 -3.24 -8.22
CA GLY A 147 1.05 -3.67 -7.19
C GLY A 147 2.25 -4.44 -7.77
N VAL A 148 2.87 -5.28 -6.94
CA VAL A 148 4.15 -5.94 -7.25
C VAL A 148 4.10 -6.75 -8.55
N ASN A 149 3.03 -7.51 -8.77
CA ASN A 149 2.90 -8.34 -9.98
C ASN A 149 2.92 -7.49 -11.26
N ALA A 150 2.13 -6.42 -11.31
CA ALA A 150 2.12 -5.51 -12.46
C ALA A 150 3.48 -4.83 -12.65
N GLY A 151 4.13 -4.43 -11.55
CA GLY A 151 5.47 -3.85 -11.59
C GLY A 151 6.56 -4.80 -12.10
N MET A 152 6.47 -6.10 -11.79
CA MET A 152 7.40 -7.11 -12.34
C MET A 152 7.21 -7.31 -13.85
N VAL A 153 5.96 -7.39 -14.30
CA VAL A 153 5.62 -7.51 -15.73
C VAL A 153 6.06 -6.25 -16.48
N MET A 154 5.85 -5.07 -15.89
CA MET A 154 6.35 -3.80 -16.43
C MET A 154 7.88 -3.81 -16.58
N ALA A 155 8.62 -4.26 -15.56
CA ALA A 155 10.09 -4.31 -15.61
C ALA A 155 10.58 -5.24 -16.74
N LYS A 156 9.89 -6.36 -16.98
CA LYS A 156 10.15 -7.23 -18.12
C LYS A 156 9.84 -6.52 -19.44
N ALA A 157 8.67 -5.92 -19.58
CA ALA A 157 8.23 -5.27 -20.80
C ALA A 157 9.15 -4.12 -21.22
N ILE A 158 9.55 -3.25 -20.28
CA ILE A 158 10.50 -2.15 -20.57
C ILE A 158 11.86 -2.66 -20.99
N THR A 159 12.30 -3.80 -20.43
CA THR A 159 13.56 -4.43 -20.80
C THR A 159 13.51 -5.00 -22.22
N LEU A 160 12.44 -5.71 -22.58
CA LEU A 160 12.22 -6.25 -23.92
C LEU A 160 12.14 -5.11 -24.96
N PHE A 161 11.40 -4.05 -24.67
CA PHE A 161 11.37 -2.87 -25.52
C PHE A 161 12.78 -2.34 -25.81
N LYS A 162 13.61 -2.13 -24.78
CA LYS A 162 14.98 -1.65 -24.94
C LYS A 162 15.86 -2.59 -25.76
N ILE A 163 15.70 -3.90 -25.60
CA ILE A 163 16.47 -4.90 -26.35
C ILE A 163 16.14 -4.83 -27.84
N PHE A 164 14.86 -4.92 -28.19
CA PHE A 164 14.45 -4.96 -29.61
C PHE A 164 14.61 -3.61 -30.31
N ALA A 165 14.33 -2.51 -29.63
CA ALA A 165 14.55 -1.18 -30.19
C ALA A 165 16.03 -0.89 -30.46
N ARG A 166 16.97 -1.35 -29.62
CA ARG A 166 18.43 -1.25 -29.88
C ARG A 166 18.87 -2.09 -31.06
N GLN A 167 18.15 -3.14 -31.41
CA GLN A 167 18.39 -3.93 -32.61
C GLN A 167 17.79 -3.29 -33.88
N LYS A 168 17.22 -2.08 -33.75
CA LYS A 168 16.61 -1.30 -34.82
C LYS A 168 15.40 -1.95 -35.47
N PHE A 169 14.66 -2.76 -34.68
CA PHE A 169 13.40 -3.32 -35.14
C PHE A 169 12.39 -2.19 -35.39
N ARG A 170 11.46 -2.41 -36.30
CA ARG A 170 10.32 -1.52 -36.51
C ARG A 170 9.34 -1.61 -35.34
N PRO A 171 8.53 -0.57 -35.06
CA PRO A 171 7.58 -0.58 -33.95
C PRO A 171 6.66 -1.80 -33.90
N ASN A 172 6.16 -2.26 -35.04
CA ASN A 172 5.32 -3.46 -35.11
C ASN A 172 6.10 -4.76 -34.82
N GLU A 173 7.34 -4.84 -35.25
CA GLU A 173 8.24 -5.98 -34.95
C GLU A 173 8.58 -6.03 -33.47
N ILE A 174 8.87 -4.87 -32.85
CA ILE A 174 9.09 -4.75 -31.41
C ILE A 174 7.88 -5.30 -30.63
N LEU A 175 6.66 -4.85 -30.98
CA LEU A 175 5.45 -5.32 -30.32
C LEU A 175 5.20 -6.82 -30.54
N PHE A 176 5.52 -7.35 -31.72
CA PHE A 176 5.38 -8.77 -32.01
C PHE A 176 6.32 -9.62 -31.15
N GLU A 177 7.59 -9.26 -31.09
CA GLU A 177 8.57 -9.99 -30.28
C GLU A 177 8.31 -9.84 -28.78
N MET A 178 7.92 -8.64 -28.31
CA MET A 178 7.50 -8.44 -26.92
C MET A 178 6.30 -9.33 -26.57
N ASN A 179 5.32 -9.43 -27.47
CA ASN A 179 4.14 -10.27 -27.25
C ASN A 179 4.49 -11.75 -27.16
N ASN A 180 5.39 -12.26 -27.99
CA ASN A 180 5.85 -13.64 -27.95
C ASN A 180 6.50 -13.97 -26.59
N ASP A 181 7.50 -13.17 -26.18
CA ASP A 181 8.19 -13.33 -24.90
C ASP A 181 7.27 -13.21 -23.68
N LEU A 182 6.33 -12.27 -23.72
CA LEU A 182 5.40 -12.04 -22.62
C LEU A 182 4.36 -13.16 -22.49
N ASN A 183 3.86 -13.70 -23.61
CA ASN A 183 2.89 -14.80 -23.57
C ASN A 183 3.46 -16.10 -22.97
N GLU A 184 4.75 -16.36 -23.15
CA GLU A 184 5.39 -17.57 -22.60
C GLU A 184 5.51 -17.54 -21.08
N THR A 185 5.67 -16.36 -20.48
CA THR A 185 6.13 -16.23 -19.09
C THR A 185 5.23 -15.42 -18.18
N ASN A 186 4.25 -14.70 -18.73
CA ASN A 186 3.36 -13.90 -17.90
C ASN A 186 2.36 -14.76 -17.11
N PRO A 187 1.98 -14.34 -15.90
CA PRO A 187 0.89 -14.98 -15.17
C PRO A 187 -0.40 -14.98 -16.02
N LYS A 188 -1.15 -16.08 -15.95
CA LYS A 188 -2.43 -16.22 -16.69
C LYS A 188 -3.36 -15.03 -16.38
N GLY A 189 -3.93 -14.43 -17.43
CA GLY A 189 -4.85 -13.30 -17.31
C GLY A 189 -4.18 -11.93 -17.19
N THR A 190 -2.83 -11.86 -17.20
CA THR A 190 -2.11 -10.58 -17.26
C THR A 190 -1.85 -10.23 -18.73
N PHE A 191 -2.22 -9.01 -19.12
CA PHE A 191 -1.96 -8.45 -20.44
C PHE A 191 -1.37 -7.05 -20.33
N ILE A 192 -0.79 -6.58 -21.42
CA ILE A 192 -0.23 -5.23 -21.56
C ILE A 192 -0.85 -4.58 -22.77
N THR A 193 -1.31 -3.35 -22.62
CA THR A 193 -1.59 -2.49 -23.76
C THR A 193 -0.37 -1.60 -24.01
N SER A 194 0.01 -1.41 -25.27
CA SER A 194 1.25 -0.69 -25.59
C SER A 194 1.16 0.07 -26.89
N ILE A 195 1.74 1.26 -26.90
CA ILE A 195 2.15 1.97 -28.10
C ILE A 195 3.67 1.94 -28.16
N VAL A 196 4.20 1.58 -29.30
CA VAL A 196 5.63 1.71 -29.61
C VAL A 196 5.79 2.61 -30.81
N GLY A 197 6.71 3.54 -30.76
CA GLY A 197 7.00 4.44 -31.84
C GLY A 197 8.50 4.64 -32.11
N ARG A 198 8.78 5.12 -33.31
CA ARG A 198 10.11 5.51 -33.77
C ARG A 198 10.00 6.84 -34.51
N TYR A 199 10.75 7.83 -34.08
CA TYR A 199 10.81 9.15 -34.70
C TYR A 199 12.21 9.37 -35.28
N ASN A 200 12.27 9.61 -36.59
CA ASN A 200 13.54 9.90 -37.27
C ASN A 200 13.77 11.42 -37.31
N LEU A 201 14.84 11.88 -36.66
CA LEU A 201 15.19 13.29 -36.48
C LEU A 201 15.57 13.99 -37.81
N LYS A 202 15.99 13.23 -38.83
CA LYS A 202 16.40 13.81 -40.11
C LYS A 202 15.29 13.92 -41.12
N SER A 203 14.41 12.92 -41.16
CA SER A 203 13.30 12.87 -42.14
C SER A 203 12.00 13.41 -41.57
N ASP A 204 11.94 13.71 -40.27
CA ASP A 204 10.76 14.17 -39.53
C ASP A 204 9.59 13.14 -39.64
N LEU A 205 9.93 11.87 -39.77
CA LEU A 205 8.97 10.78 -39.92
C LEU A 205 8.75 10.07 -38.60
N VAL A 206 7.48 9.88 -38.22
CA VAL A 206 7.05 9.08 -37.08
C VAL A 206 6.41 7.79 -37.56
N GLU A 207 6.88 6.64 -37.10
CA GLU A 207 6.23 5.34 -37.24
C GLU A 207 5.66 4.92 -35.87
N ILE A 208 4.42 4.48 -35.85
CA ILE A 208 3.74 4.05 -34.60
C ILE A 208 3.05 2.71 -34.83
N ALA A 209 3.20 1.79 -33.88
CA ALA A 209 2.39 0.59 -33.76
C ALA A 209 1.63 0.60 -32.43
N ASN A 210 0.39 0.12 -32.44
CA ASN A 210 -0.51 0.10 -31.28
C ASN A 210 -1.04 -1.32 -31.03
N ALA A 211 -0.82 -1.82 -29.81
CA ALA A 211 -1.30 -3.10 -29.32
C ALA A 211 -2.35 -2.87 -28.21
N GLY A 212 -3.56 -2.48 -28.60
CA GLY A 212 -4.71 -2.35 -27.69
C GLY A 212 -4.65 -1.18 -26.70
N HIS A 213 -3.72 -0.25 -26.85
CA HIS A 213 -3.63 0.97 -26.04
C HIS A 213 -4.53 2.07 -26.61
N GLN A 214 -4.75 3.17 -25.84
CA GLN A 214 -5.47 4.33 -26.33
C GLN A 214 -4.76 4.89 -27.59
N PRO A 215 -5.50 5.37 -28.60
CA PRO A 215 -4.89 5.84 -29.84
C PRO A 215 -4.00 7.06 -29.61
N ALA A 216 -2.89 7.12 -30.35
CA ALA A 216 -2.07 8.32 -30.42
C ALA A 216 -2.82 9.45 -31.12
N LEU A 217 -2.65 10.66 -30.64
CA LEU A 217 -3.21 11.86 -31.26
C LEU A 217 -2.10 12.63 -31.98
N LEU A 218 -2.31 12.90 -33.25
CA LEU A 218 -1.43 13.75 -34.04
C LEU A 218 -2.08 15.13 -34.19
N ARG A 219 -1.37 16.17 -33.73
CA ARG A 219 -1.77 17.56 -33.99
C ARG A 219 -1.06 18.07 -35.22
N ASN A 220 -1.85 18.51 -36.20
CA ASN A 220 -1.36 19.22 -37.36
C ASN A 220 -1.70 20.71 -37.23
N ASP A 221 -0.71 21.57 -37.12
CA ASP A 221 -0.90 23.03 -36.91
C ASP A 221 -1.53 23.74 -38.14
N LYS A 222 -1.82 23.00 -39.21
CA LYS A 222 -2.45 23.56 -40.42
C LYS A 222 -3.97 23.39 -40.51
N GLU A 223 -4.58 22.63 -39.57
CA GLU A 223 -6.04 22.44 -39.55
C GLU A 223 -6.54 22.56 -38.10
N PHE A 224 -7.22 23.67 -37.83
CA PHE A 224 -8.22 23.81 -36.79
C PHE A 224 -9.54 24.15 -37.45
#